data_59ce66cba77ebb1baa264d474f5b58bc
#
_entry.id   59ce66cba77ebb1baa264d474f5b58bc
#
_cell.length_a   1.000
_cell.length_b   1.000
_cell.length_c   1.000
_cell.angle_alpha   90.00
_cell.angle_beta   90.00
_cell.angle_gamma   90.00
#
_symmetry.space_group_name_H-M   'P 1'
#
loop_
_entity.id
_entity.type
_entity.pdbx_description
1 polymer ?
#
loop_
_entity_poly.entity_id
_entity_poly.type
_entity_poly.pdbx_seq_one_letter_code
_entity_poly.pdbx_strand_id
1 'polypeptide(L)'
;MANLKEIRNRIASVSSTMQITSAMKMVSAAKLKKAQDAITAMRPYSDKLTQLLLDLSSSVNFENDYIKSGKIENKLVVCITSNRGLCGAFNSNVIKRCIEIAESSEVNVSFICIGKKGGDILSKRYNVIEINNQIFDDLTFENIATIADSLM
;
A
#
# COMPACT_ATOMS: atom_id res chain seq x y z
N MET A 1 -12.13 -32.92 -38.08
CA MET A 1 -11.11 -33.65 -37.27
C MET A 1 -9.92 -32.73 -37.11
N ALA A 2 -9.47 -32.49 -35.90
CA ALA A 2 -8.30 -31.65 -35.67
C ALA A 2 -7.06 -32.27 -36.30
N ASN A 3 -6.31 -31.48 -37.05
CA ASN A 3 -5.10 -31.92 -37.71
C ASN A 3 -4.02 -32.22 -36.66
N LEU A 4 -3.33 -33.35 -36.80
CA LEU A 4 -2.27 -33.81 -35.90
C LEU A 4 -1.19 -32.71 -35.67
N LYS A 5 -0.91 -31.93 -36.70
CA LYS A 5 0.00 -30.78 -36.66
C LYS A 5 -0.52 -29.67 -35.75
N GLU A 6 -1.81 -29.40 -35.79
CA GLU A 6 -2.46 -28.40 -34.94
C GLU A 6 -2.40 -28.78 -33.45
N ILE A 7 -2.67 -30.06 -33.16
CA ILE A 7 -2.56 -30.60 -31.80
C ILE A 7 -1.13 -30.49 -31.27
N ARG A 8 -0.11 -30.85 -32.07
CA ARG A 8 1.29 -30.69 -31.66
C ARG A 8 1.68 -29.23 -31.38
N ASN A 9 1.26 -28.30 -32.23
CA ASN A 9 1.49 -26.89 -32.03
C ASN A 9 0.84 -26.38 -30.74
N ARG A 10 -0.37 -26.85 -30.46
CA ARG A 10 -1.09 -26.48 -29.21
C ARG A 10 -0.40 -27.02 -27.96
N ILE A 11 0.08 -28.27 -28.01
CA ILE A 11 0.86 -28.87 -26.92
C ILE A 11 2.15 -28.03 -26.65
N ALA A 12 2.89 -27.70 -27.71
CA ALA A 12 4.11 -26.92 -27.60
C ALA A 12 3.83 -25.53 -27.02
N SER A 13 2.78 -24.84 -27.45
CA SER A 13 2.35 -23.54 -26.95
C SER A 13 1.97 -23.59 -25.46
N VAL A 14 1.17 -24.59 -25.07
CA VAL A 14 0.76 -24.77 -23.67
C VAL A 14 1.96 -25.10 -22.77
N SER A 15 2.87 -25.98 -23.25
CA SER A 15 4.09 -26.30 -22.52
C SER A 15 4.99 -25.10 -22.32
N SER A 16 5.17 -24.24 -23.33
CA SER A 16 5.93 -23.00 -23.22
C SER A 16 5.27 -22.03 -22.23
N THR A 17 3.95 -21.87 -22.29
CA THR A 17 3.20 -21.03 -21.34
C THR A 17 3.33 -21.53 -19.89
N MET A 18 3.30 -22.83 -19.69
CA MET A 18 3.50 -23.46 -18.38
C MET A 18 4.89 -23.13 -17.81
N GLN A 19 5.94 -23.23 -18.64
CA GLN A 19 7.30 -22.89 -18.21
C GLN A 19 7.44 -21.42 -17.83
N ILE A 20 6.88 -20.51 -18.64
CA ILE A 20 6.86 -19.07 -18.34
C ILE A 20 6.13 -18.78 -17.02
N THR A 21 4.95 -19.38 -16.84
CA THR A 21 4.16 -19.21 -15.61
C THR A 21 4.90 -19.74 -14.37
N SER A 22 5.58 -20.88 -14.52
CA SER A 22 6.41 -21.45 -13.44
C SER A 22 7.57 -20.51 -13.08
N ALA A 23 8.25 -19.94 -14.07
CA ALA A 23 9.31 -18.95 -13.83
C ALA A 23 8.77 -17.70 -13.14
N MET A 24 7.63 -17.17 -13.59
CA MET A 24 6.97 -16.02 -12.94
C MET A 24 6.58 -16.32 -11.48
N LYS A 25 6.10 -17.54 -11.19
CA LYS A 25 5.81 -17.98 -9.81
C LYS A 25 7.05 -17.94 -8.93
N MET A 26 8.19 -18.43 -9.41
CA MET A 26 9.45 -18.41 -8.66
C MET A 26 9.93 -16.98 -8.36
N VAL A 27 9.90 -16.09 -9.36
CA VAL A 27 10.26 -14.68 -9.17
C VAL A 27 9.32 -13.99 -8.15
N SER A 28 8.02 -14.24 -8.24
CA SER A 28 7.05 -13.68 -7.32
C SER A 28 7.26 -14.19 -5.89
N ALA A 29 7.55 -15.47 -5.72
CA ALA A 29 7.85 -16.06 -4.42
C ALA A 29 9.14 -15.47 -3.80
N ALA A 30 10.18 -15.25 -4.60
CA ALA A 30 11.41 -14.62 -4.12
C ALA A 30 11.18 -13.16 -3.66
N LYS A 31 10.39 -12.38 -4.42
CA LYS A 31 10.01 -11.02 -4.03
C LYS A 31 9.15 -11.00 -2.77
N LEU A 32 8.20 -11.91 -2.64
CA LEU A 32 7.38 -12.03 -1.44
C LEU A 32 8.23 -12.37 -0.22
N LYS A 33 9.13 -13.33 -0.34
CA LYS A 33 10.04 -13.70 0.74
C LYS A 33 10.89 -12.51 1.19
N LYS A 34 11.50 -11.77 0.24
CA LYS A 34 12.29 -10.57 0.56
C LYS A 34 11.47 -9.53 1.35
N ALA A 35 10.21 -9.30 0.94
CA ALA A 35 9.33 -8.37 1.65
C ALA A 35 8.95 -8.88 3.04
N GLN A 36 8.68 -10.17 3.19
CA GLN A 36 8.38 -10.79 4.50
C GLN A 36 9.57 -10.73 5.45
N ASP A 37 10.77 -11.02 4.96
CA ASP A 37 11.99 -10.94 5.76
C ASP A 37 12.23 -9.50 6.24
N ALA A 38 12.04 -8.50 5.37
CA ALA A 38 12.18 -7.08 5.72
C ALA A 38 11.16 -6.64 6.79
N ILE A 39 9.88 -7.03 6.65
CA ILE A 39 8.84 -6.73 7.65
C ILE A 39 9.16 -7.39 8.99
N THR A 40 9.60 -8.66 8.98
CA THR A 40 9.92 -9.38 10.20
C THR A 40 11.09 -8.74 10.94
N ALA A 41 12.10 -8.26 10.20
CA ALA A 41 13.25 -7.56 10.78
C ALA A 41 12.87 -6.18 11.35
N MET A 42 11.93 -5.45 10.73
CA MET A 42 11.53 -4.11 11.14
C MET A 42 10.52 -4.11 12.30
N ARG A 43 9.69 -5.15 12.43
CA ARG A 43 8.60 -5.20 13.40
C ARG A 43 9.02 -4.95 14.86
N PRO A 44 10.09 -5.56 15.40
CA PRO A 44 10.51 -5.30 16.78
C PRO A 44 10.86 -3.82 17.06
N TYR A 45 11.43 -3.14 16.06
CA TYR A 45 11.75 -1.72 16.16
C TYR A 45 10.47 -0.87 16.18
N SER A 46 9.53 -1.13 15.27
CA SER A 46 8.24 -0.44 15.22
C SER A 46 7.42 -0.62 16.50
N ASP A 47 7.37 -1.86 17.02
CA ASP A 47 6.65 -2.18 18.25
C ASP A 47 7.26 -1.44 19.45
N LYS A 48 8.60 -1.37 19.51
CA LYS A 48 9.30 -0.66 20.58
C LYS A 48 9.10 0.85 20.52
N LEU A 49 9.11 1.44 19.33
CA LEU A 49 8.79 2.87 19.15
C LEU A 49 7.36 3.17 19.58
N THR A 50 6.39 2.34 19.19
CA THR A 50 4.99 2.50 19.59
C THR A 50 4.84 2.45 21.10
N GLN A 51 5.52 1.51 21.78
CA GLN A 51 5.53 1.40 23.23
C GLN A 51 6.11 2.67 23.88
N LEU A 52 7.26 3.15 23.41
CA LEU A 52 7.86 4.39 23.92
C LEU A 52 6.96 5.60 23.75
N LEU A 53 6.27 5.73 22.62
CA LEU A 53 5.30 6.82 22.41
C LEU A 53 4.13 6.75 23.38
N LEU A 54 3.60 5.55 23.66
CA LEU A 54 2.53 5.35 24.63
C LEU A 54 2.99 5.68 26.05
N ASP A 55 4.17 5.23 26.44
CA ASP A 55 4.75 5.49 27.76
C ASP A 55 5.00 6.99 27.98
N LEU A 56 5.54 7.68 26.96
CA LEU A 56 5.76 9.12 27.01
C LEU A 56 4.44 9.91 27.06
N SER A 57 3.45 9.53 26.25
CA SER A 57 2.15 10.22 26.21
C SER A 57 1.38 10.09 27.54
N SER A 58 1.64 9.03 28.31
CA SER A 58 1.01 8.80 29.62
C SER A 58 1.73 9.48 30.78
N SER A 59 3.03 9.81 30.64
CA SER A 59 3.88 10.26 31.74
C SER A 59 4.14 11.78 31.79
N VAL A 60 3.84 12.51 30.72
CA VAL A 60 4.11 13.96 30.65
C VAL A 60 2.91 14.69 30.04
N ASN A 61 2.58 15.90 30.58
CA ASN A 61 1.74 16.87 29.85
C ASN A 61 2.49 17.30 28.58
N PHE A 62 2.47 16.47 27.56
CA PHE A 62 3.14 16.72 26.30
C PHE A 62 2.27 17.67 25.48
N GLU A 63 2.48 18.96 25.63
CA GLU A 63 2.10 19.95 24.62
C GLU A 63 3.02 19.75 23.42
N ASN A 64 2.63 18.87 22.50
CA ASN A 64 3.33 18.65 21.25
C ASN A 64 2.41 19.13 20.12
N ASP A 65 2.97 19.76 19.10
CA ASP A 65 2.23 20.22 17.91
C ASP A 65 1.47 19.08 17.19
N TYR A 66 1.91 17.83 17.38
CA TYR A 66 1.27 16.64 16.83
C TYR A 66 0.15 16.03 17.70
N ILE A 67 0.02 16.48 18.97
CA ILE A 67 -0.99 15.97 19.92
C ILE A 67 -1.82 17.17 20.42
N LYS A 68 -2.50 17.86 19.52
CA LYS A 68 -3.40 18.94 19.88
C LYS A 68 -4.80 18.37 20.16
N SER A 69 -5.28 18.56 21.38
CA SER A 69 -6.69 18.37 21.70
C SER A 69 -7.45 19.63 21.23
N GLY A 70 -8.14 19.53 20.12
CA GLY A 70 -8.93 20.62 19.55
C GLY A 70 -10.07 20.08 18.68
N LYS A 71 -10.94 20.98 18.22
CA LYS A 71 -11.98 20.62 17.26
C LYS A 71 -11.32 20.20 15.94
N ILE A 72 -11.55 18.97 15.52
CA ILE A 72 -11.05 18.45 14.23
C ILE A 72 -11.92 19.06 13.14
N GLU A 73 -11.33 19.84 12.24
CA GLU A 73 -12.01 20.43 11.08
C GLU A 73 -11.69 19.71 9.79
N ASN A 74 -10.50 19.13 9.69
CA ASN A 74 -10.02 18.40 8.51
C ASN A 74 -9.40 17.07 8.93
N LYS A 75 -9.58 16.06 8.08
CA LYS A 75 -9.00 14.74 8.26
C LYS A 75 -8.20 14.36 7.02
N LEU A 76 -6.94 14.00 7.20
CA LEU A 76 -6.10 13.46 6.14
C LEU A 76 -6.07 11.93 6.25
N VAL A 77 -6.38 11.24 5.16
CA VAL A 77 -6.32 9.77 5.07
C VAL A 77 -5.22 9.37 4.11
N VAL A 78 -4.23 8.65 4.60
CA VAL A 78 -3.17 8.09 3.77
C VAL A 78 -3.62 6.71 3.27
N CYS A 79 -3.91 6.62 1.98
CA CYS A 79 -4.36 5.40 1.31
C CYS A 79 -3.18 4.66 0.68
N ILE A 80 -2.76 3.54 1.26
CA ILE A 80 -1.64 2.74 0.76
C ILE A 80 -2.17 1.55 -0.04
N THR A 81 -1.93 1.56 -1.36
CA THR A 81 -2.32 0.50 -2.30
C THR A 81 -1.14 0.08 -3.18
N SER A 82 -1.31 -0.95 -3.97
CA SER A 82 -0.28 -1.35 -4.93
C SER A 82 -0.36 -0.56 -6.24
N ASN A 83 0.75 -0.52 -6.97
CA ASN A 83 0.78 0.02 -8.34
C ASN A 83 0.14 -0.93 -9.35
N ARG A 84 0.19 -2.23 -9.09
CA ARG A 84 -0.27 -3.29 -10.01
C ARG A 84 -1.51 -3.98 -9.46
N GLY A 85 -2.26 -4.64 -10.35
CA GLY A 85 -3.37 -5.51 -9.98
C GLY A 85 -2.92 -6.94 -9.64
N LEU A 86 -3.83 -7.88 -9.74
CA LEU A 86 -3.64 -9.32 -9.46
C LEU A 86 -3.23 -9.61 -8.01
N CYS A 87 -3.72 -8.81 -7.08
CA CYS A 87 -3.50 -8.94 -5.64
C CYS A 87 -4.77 -9.37 -4.88
N GLY A 88 -5.68 -10.10 -5.55
CA GLY A 88 -6.97 -10.45 -4.99
C GLY A 88 -7.80 -9.21 -4.64
N ALA A 89 -8.45 -9.23 -3.49
CA ALA A 89 -9.29 -8.13 -3.01
C ALA A 89 -8.53 -7.04 -2.25
N PHE A 90 -7.19 -7.09 -2.16
CA PHE A 90 -6.40 -6.15 -1.34
C PHE A 90 -6.72 -4.68 -1.66
N ASN A 91 -6.48 -4.24 -2.89
CA ASN A 91 -6.72 -2.85 -3.27
C ASN A 91 -8.19 -2.44 -3.08
N SER A 92 -9.12 -3.31 -3.48
CA SER A 92 -10.55 -3.04 -3.37
C SER A 92 -11.00 -2.87 -1.91
N ASN A 93 -10.49 -3.68 -0.99
CA ASN A 93 -10.82 -3.59 0.42
C ASN A 93 -10.26 -2.30 1.05
N VAL A 94 -9.00 -1.93 0.72
CA VAL A 94 -8.40 -0.68 1.19
C VAL A 94 -9.21 0.53 0.69
N ILE A 95 -9.52 0.57 -0.60
CA ILE A 95 -10.28 1.68 -1.21
C ILE A 95 -11.69 1.77 -0.60
N LYS A 96 -12.40 0.65 -0.42
CA LYS A 96 -13.70 0.63 0.26
C LYS A 96 -13.61 1.21 1.65
N ARG A 97 -12.58 0.82 2.42
CA ARG A 97 -12.38 1.37 3.76
C ARG A 97 -12.11 2.87 3.76
N CYS A 98 -11.34 3.36 2.81
CA CYS A 98 -11.12 4.80 2.62
C CYS A 98 -12.42 5.55 2.32
N ILE A 99 -13.27 4.99 1.45
CA ILE A 99 -14.58 5.55 1.11
C ILE A 99 -15.51 5.57 2.33
N GLU A 100 -15.59 4.48 3.08
CA GLU A 100 -16.37 4.40 4.32
C GLU A 100 -15.94 5.49 5.33
N ILE A 101 -14.62 5.72 5.49
CA ILE A 101 -14.10 6.76 6.37
C ILE A 101 -14.54 8.15 5.89
N ALA A 102 -14.50 8.41 4.58
CA ALA A 102 -14.92 9.68 4.02
C ALA A 102 -16.43 9.93 4.17
N GLU A 103 -17.25 8.92 3.90
CA GLU A 103 -18.70 9.01 3.95
C GLU A 103 -19.25 9.07 5.38
N SER A 104 -18.55 8.45 6.34
CA SER A 104 -18.94 8.50 7.75
C SER A 104 -18.39 9.71 8.52
N SER A 105 -17.58 10.55 7.89
CA SER A 105 -16.93 11.69 8.54
C SER A 105 -17.80 12.93 8.46
N GLU A 106 -17.96 13.63 9.58
CA GLU A 106 -18.65 14.94 9.67
C GLU A 106 -17.72 16.11 9.27
N VAL A 107 -16.44 15.84 9.03
CA VAL A 107 -15.43 16.85 8.68
C VAL A 107 -14.90 16.61 7.28
N ASN A 108 -14.23 17.62 6.71
CA ASN A 108 -13.61 17.50 5.40
C ASN A 108 -12.54 16.42 5.39
N VAL A 109 -12.63 15.49 4.44
CA VAL A 109 -11.65 14.42 4.27
C VAL A 109 -10.87 14.65 3.00
N SER A 110 -9.55 14.66 3.12
CA SER A 110 -8.60 14.69 2.01
C SER A 110 -7.76 13.42 2.01
N PHE A 111 -7.26 13.05 0.84
CA PHE A 111 -6.47 11.83 0.68
C PHE A 111 -5.08 12.12 0.16
N ILE A 112 -4.10 11.34 0.66
CA ILE A 112 -2.82 11.12 0.00
C ILE A 112 -2.76 9.64 -0.38
N CYS A 113 -2.50 9.36 -1.66
CA CYS A 113 -2.48 8.01 -2.18
C CYS A 113 -1.05 7.55 -2.43
N ILE A 114 -0.61 6.54 -1.70
CA ILE A 114 0.64 5.82 -1.97
C ILE A 114 0.28 4.57 -2.77
N GLY A 115 0.60 4.62 -4.06
CA GLY A 115 0.24 3.59 -5.03
C GLY A 115 -0.87 3.99 -5.98
N LYS A 116 -0.70 3.55 -7.23
CA LYS A 116 -1.53 3.95 -8.37
C LYS A 116 -3.00 3.57 -8.22
N LYS A 117 -3.29 2.36 -7.69
CA LYS A 117 -4.67 1.83 -7.68
C LYS A 117 -5.63 2.61 -6.79
N GLY A 118 -5.15 3.11 -5.65
CA GLY A 118 -5.92 4.03 -4.80
C GLY A 118 -6.16 5.37 -5.47
N GLY A 119 -5.09 5.97 -6.01
CA GLY A 119 -5.14 7.24 -6.71
C GLY A 119 -6.11 7.23 -7.88
N ASP A 120 -6.04 6.25 -8.76
CA ASP A 120 -6.88 6.13 -9.97
C ASP A 120 -8.41 6.11 -9.64
N ILE A 121 -8.79 5.65 -8.46
CA ILE A 121 -10.19 5.51 -8.07
C ILE A 121 -10.63 6.69 -7.19
N LEU A 122 -9.86 7.04 -6.17
CA LEU A 122 -10.25 8.07 -5.21
C LEU A 122 -10.26 9.46 -5.83
N SER A 123 -9.34 9.77 -6.74
CA SER A 123 -9.29 11.07 -7.44
C SER A 123 -10.52 11.41 -8.28
N LYS A 124 -11.36 10.43 -8.59
CA LYS A 124 -12.59 10.65 -9.37
C LYS A 124 -13.72 11.27 -8.56
N ARG A 125 -13.72 11.17 -7.23
CA ARG A 125 -14.84 11.57 -6.37
C ARG A 125 -14.41 12.34 -5.13
N TYR A 126 -13.16 12.27 -4.73
CA TYR A 126 -12.65 12.82 -3.48
C TYR A 126 -11.48 13.76 -3.73
N ASN A 127 -11.21 14.63 -2.77
CA ASN A 127 -10.05 15.50 -2.80
C ASN A 127 -8.78 14.69 -2.51
N VAL A 128 -7.99 14.41 -3.55
CA VAL A 128 -6.70 13.76 -3.44
C VAL A 128 -5.61 14.81 -3.63
N ILE A 129 -4.86 15.08 -2.56
CA ILE A 129 -3.82 16.11 -2.53
C ILE A 129 -2.59 15.64 -3.33
N GLU A 130 -2.21 14.38 -3.13
CA GLU A 130 -1.01 13.83 -3.74
C GLU A 130 -1.20 12.34 -4.10
N ILE A 131 -0.56 11.92 -5.19
CA ILE A 131 -0.47 10.51 -5.60
C ILE A 131 1.00 10.17 -5.80
N ASN A 132 1.57 9.37 -4.89
CA ASN A 132 2.93 8.88 -4.98
C ASN A 132 2.95 7.43 -5.47
N ASN A 133 3.43 7.23 -6.69
CA ASN A 133 3.54 5.91 -7.32
C ASN A 133 4.97 5.38 -7.35
N GLN A 134 5.95 6.27 -7.18
CA GLN A 134 7.37 5.98 -7.43
C GLN A 134 8.05 5.34 -6.24
N ILE A 135 7.52 5.52 -5.03
CA ILE A 135 8.12 5.00 -3.79
C ILE A 135 8.39 3.49 -3.81
N PHE A 136 7.60 2.72 -4.58
CA PHE A 136 7.77 1.27 -4.67
C PHE A 136 8.89 0.83 -5.61
N ASP A 137 9.44 1.75 -6.40
CA ASP A 137 10.58 1.46 -7.29
C ASP A 137 11.91 1.52 -6.53
N ASP A 138 12.00 2.41 -5.53
CA ASP A 138 13.14 2.54 -4.64
C ASP A 138 12.69 2.82 -3.20
N LEU A 139 12.42 1.76 -2.45
CA LEU A 139 11.90 1.81 -1.09
C LEU A 139 13.07 1.95 -0.09
N THR A 140 13.54 3.19 0.09
CA THR A 140 14.58 3.56 1.06
C THR A 140 13.98 4.35 2.22
N PHE A 141 14.75 4.44 3.32
CA PHE A 141 14.36 5.25 4.48
C PHE A 141 14.24 6.73 4.10
N GLU A 142 15.16 7.26 3.33
CA GLU A 142 15.21 8.65 2.91
C GLU A 142 13.97 9.03 2.09
N ASN A 143 13.59 8.16 1.15
CA ASN A 143 12.40 8.39 0.31
C ASN A 143 11.11 8.35 1.13
N ILE A 144 11.03 7.46 2.13
CA ILE A 144 9.87 7.39 3.03
C ILE A 144 9.85 8.58 3.99
N ALA A 145 11.01 9.00 4.52
CA ALA A 145 11.12 10.16 5.40
C ALA A 145 10.62 11.42 4.71
N THR A 146 10.96 11.64 3.43
CA THR A 146 10.46 12.78 2.65
C THR A 146 8.93 12.80 2.58
N ILE A 147 8.29 11.63 2.41
CA ILE A 147 6.82 11.54 2.44
C ILE A 147 6.30 11.83 3.85
N ALA A 148 6.93 11.27 4.88
CA ALA A 148 6.52 11.50 6.26
C ALA A 148 6.63 12.99 6.65
N ASP A 149 7.71 13.66 6.26
CA ASP A 149 7.89 15.09 6.48
C ASP A 149 6.83 15.94 5.78
N SER A 150 6.36 15.51 4.60
CA SER A 150 5.27 16.21 3.89
C SER A 150 3.89 16.01 4.55
N LEU A 151 3.74 15.01 5.40
CA LEU A 151 2.51 14.72 6.14
C LEU A 151 2.42 15.46 7.47
N MET A 152 3.58 15.84 8.01
CA MET A 152 3.71 16.55 9.30
C MET A 152 3.72 18.05 9.11
#